data_07b403edfe98637820d9c2602ffa570d
#
_entry.id   07b403edfe98637820d9c2602ffa570d
#
_cell.length_a   1.000
_cell.length_b   1.000
_cell.length_c   1.000
_cell.angle_alpha   90.00
_cell.angle_beta   90.00
_cell.angle_gamma   90.00
#
_symmetry.space_group_name_H-M   'P 1'
#
loop_
_entity.id
_entity.type
_entity.pdbx_description
1 polymer ?
#
loop_
_entity_poly.entity_id
_entity_poly.type
_entity_poly.pdbx_seq_one_letter_code
_entity_poly.pdbx_strand_id
1 'polypeptide(L)'
;ATKGEGLVKAEPQGEMRYKLTRYQHRKDDIYSLSDDNVYCVYEDDKGRIWVATFGGGINYLTCNRDGKEIFVNHRNNLKGFPIDKCHKVRFITGDHQGNIWIATTVGALMVNGSFKNPEDAVFHHYLRVQDDMYSLSNNDVHWILSTRKKELYLATFGGGLNKLLSVNADGHARFRSYCVEDGLPSDILLSIRED
;
A
#
# COMPACT_ATOMS: atom_id res chain seq x y z
N ALA A 1 -9.25 -11.19 0.02
CA ALA A 1 -9.71 -9.83 0.34
C ALA A 1 -11.20 -9.72 0.04
N THR A 2 -11.95 -9.07 0.89
CA THR A 2 -13.40 -8.89 0.71
C THR A 2 -13.80 -7.46 1.12
N LYS A 3 -14.87 -6.95 0.49
CA LYS A 3 -15.44 -5.66 0.86
C LYS A 3 -16.43 -5.86 2.03
N GLY A 4 -16.06 -5.39 3.22
CA GLY A 4 -16.91 -5.43 4.41
C GLY A 4 -16.89 -6.74 5.21
N GLU A 5 -16.11 -7.76 4.76
CA GLU A 5 -16.04 -9.07 5.43
C GLU A 5 -14.62 -9.44 5.90
N GLY A 6 -13.69 -8.52 5.79
CA GLY A 6 -12.32 -8.66 6.22
C GLY A 6 -11.44 -9.48 5.27
N LEU A 7 -10.50 -10.22 5.84
CA LEU A 7 -9.53 -11.06 5.13
C LEU A 7 -9.79 -12.53 5.42
N VAL A 8 -9.71 -13.38 4.39
CA VAL A 8 -9.78 -14.83 4.53
C VAL A 8 -8.45 -15.46 4.10
N LYS A 9 -7.86 -16.24 4.99
CA LYS A 9 -6.73 -17.14 4.72
C LYS A 9 -7.28 -18.51 4.39
N ALA A 10 -6.82 -19.10 3.29
CA ALA A 10 -7.18 -20.45 2.87
C ALA A 10 -5.92 -21.33 2.90
N GLU A 11 -5.90 -22.32 3.78
CA GLU A 11 -4.79 -23.28 3.95
C GLU A 11 -5.20 -24.63 3.34
N PRO A 12 -4.46 -25.16 2.33
CA PRO A 12 -4.75 -26.47 1.74
C PRO A 12 -4.71 -27.58 2.79
N GLN A 13 -5.70 -28.48 2.76
CA GLN A 13 -5.83 -29.65 3.65
C GLN A 13 -5.91 -30.95 2.85
N GLY A 14 -5.26 -31.01 1.69
CA GLY A 14 -5.33 -32.11 0.73
C GLY A 14 -6.09 -31.72 -0.53
N GLU A 15 -6.47 -32.69 -1.36
CA GLU A 15 -7.13 -32.42 -2.63
C GLU A 15 -8.49 -31.74 -2.43
N MET A 16 -8.62 -30.51 -3.01
CA MET A 16 -9.85 -29.71 -3.04
C MET A 16 -10.45 -29.33 -1.68
N ARG A 17 -9.70 -29.44 -0.58
CA ARG A 17 -10.13 -29.04 0.76
C ARG A 17 -9.26 -27.91 1.29
N TYR A 18 -9.88 -26.92 1.94
CA TYR A 18 -9.20 -25.77 2.55
C TYR A 18 -9.72 -25.56 3.97
N LYS A 19 -8.81 -25.30 4.88
CA LYS A 19 -9.14 -24.70 6.17
C LYS A 19 -9.20 -23.17 5.96
N LEU A 20 -10.34 -22.58 6.28
CA LEU A 20 -10.55 -21.14 6.13
C LEU A 20 -10.44 -20.48 7.51
N THR A 21 -9.59 -19.47 7.59
CA THR A 21 -9.48 -18.59 8.76
C THR A 21 -9.89 -17.18 8.36
N ARG A 22 -10.88 -16.62 9.03
CA ARG A 22 -11.38 -15.26 8.78
C ARG A 22 -10.79 -14.31 9.80
N TYR A 23 -10.26 -13.19 9.32
CA TYR A 23 -9.78 -12.08 10.12
C TYR A 23 -10.68 -10.86 9.88
N GLN A 24 -11.21 -10.31 10.98
CA GLN A 24 -12.10 -9.16 10.94
C GLN A 24 -11.65 -8.10 11.92
N HIS A 25 -12.12 -6.88 11.70
CA HIS A 25 -11.98 -5.79 12.65
C HIS A 25 -12.74 -6.10 13.94
N ARG A 26 -12.08 -5.90 15.09
CA ARG A 26 -12.67 -5.97 16.42
C ARG A 26 -12.34 -4.70 17.18
N LYS A 27 -13.37 -4.01 17.64
CA LYS A 27 -13.21 -2.74 18.33
C LYS A 27 -12.35 -2.88 19.60
N ASP A 28 -12.55 -3.98 20.34
CA ASP A 28 -11.90 -4.23 21.62
C ASP A 28 -10.56 -4.97 21.50
N ASP A 29 -10.12 -5.30 20.28
CA ASP A 29 -8.86 -5.97 20.02
C ASP A 29 -8.01 -5.12 19.09
N ILE A 30 -7.03 -4.40 19.64
CA ILE A 30 -6.10 -3.53 18.88
C ILE A 30 -5.18 -4.32 17.95
N TYR A 31 -5.06 -5.63 18.13
CA TYR A 31 -4.28 -6.54 17.29
C TYR A 31 -5.13 -7.23 16.21
N SER A 32 -6.41 -6.89 16.11
CA SER A 32 -7.26 -7.30 15.01
C SER A 32 -7.02 -6.43 13.76
N LEU A 33 -7.60 -6.83 12.62
CA LEU A 33 -7.62 -6.03 11.39
C LEU A 33 -8.17 -4.62 11.68
N SER A 34 -7.61 -3.59 11.06
CA SER A 34 -7.99 -2.19 11.33
C SER A 34 -9.34 -1.80 10.73
N ASP A 35 -9.78 -2.48 9.65
CA ASP A 35 -11.05 -2.26 8.96
C ASP A 35 -11.39 -3.47 8.07
N ASP A 36 -12.68 -3.77 7.89
CA ASP A 36 -13.16 -4.95 7.15
C ASP A 36 -13.22 -4.75 5.62
N ASN A 37 -13.03 -3.51 5.13
CA ASN A 37 -12.97 -3.24 3.69
C ASN A 37 -11.55 -3.46 3.15
N VAL A 38 -11.20 -4.72 2.88
CA VAL A 38 -9.86 -5.09 2.36
C VAL A 38 -9.80 -4.93 0.85
N TYR A 39 -8.88 -4.08 0.37
CA TYR A 39 -8.71 -3.75 -1.05
C TYR A 39 -7.52 -4.46 -1.70
N CYS A 40 -6.41 -4.61 -0.98
CA CYS A 40 -5.20 -5.23 -1.51
C CYS A 40 -4.49 -6.05 -0.44
N VAL A 41 -3.84 -7.12 -0.88
CA VAL A 41 -2.92 -7.95 -0.08
C VAL A 41 -1.62 -8.08 -0.85
N TYR A 42 -0.50 -7.86 -0.18
CA TYR A 42 0.83 -7.93 -0.76
C TYR A 42 1.78 -8.66 0.19
N GLU A 43 2.54 -9.61 -0.31
CA GLU A 43 3.61 -10.28 0.42
C GLU A 43 4.95 -9.62 0.06
N ASP A 44 5.69 -9.16 1.07
CA ASP A 44 7.00 -8.56 0.87
C ASP A 44 8.14 -9.59 0.89
N ASP A 45 9.36 -9.16 0.56
CA ASP A 45 10.55 -10.01 0.49
C ASP A 45 10.94 -10.66 1.83
N LYS A 46 10.33 -10.23 2.93
CA LYS A 46 10.50 -10.81 4.28
C LYS A 46 9.37 -11.76 4.66
N GLY A 47 8.44 -12.02 3.73
CA GLY A 47 7.28 -12.87 3.97
C GLY A 47 6.20 -12.22 4.84
N ARG A 48 6.22 -10.89 5.03
CA ARG A 48 5.15 -10.18 5.73
C ARG A 48 3.98 -9.96 4.79
N ILE A 49 2.80 -10.31 5.23
CA ILE A 49 1.56 -10.10 4.48
C ILE A 49 0.99 -8.72 4.83
N TRP A 50 1.15 -7.78 3.93
CA TRP A 50 0.58 -6.44 4.03
C TRP A 50 -0.87 -6.44 3.55
N VAL A 51 -1.72 -5.71 4.25
CA VAL A 51 -3.16 -5.63 3.98
C VAL A 51 -3.58 -4.16 3.92
N ALA A 52 -4.05 -3.74 2.75
CA ALA A 52 -4.64 -2.43 2.54
C ALA A 52 -6.12 -2.44 2.88
N THR A 53 -6.58 -1.48 3.68
CA THR A 53 -7.99 -1.31 4.00
C THR A 53 -8.49 0.09 3.61
N PHE A 54 -9.78 0.15 3.22
CA PHE A 54 -10.41 1.40 2.80
C PHE A 54 -11.23 2.01 3.94
N GLY A 55 -10.50 2.41 5.00
CA GLY A 55 -11.05 2.98 6.22
C GLY A 55 -10.07 2.94 7.39
N GLY A 56 -9.25 1.88 7.47
CA GLY A 56 -8.30 1.66 8.57
C GLY A 56 -6.81 1.75 8.17
N GLY A 57 -6.49 2.24 6.96
CA GLY A 57 -5.12 2.35 6.51
C GLY A 57 -4.49 1.01 6.15
N ILE A 58 -3.28 0.76 6.63
CA ILE A 58 -2.54 -0.48 6.37
C ILE A 58 -2.39 -1.34 7.62
N ASN A 59 -2.25 -2.62 7.38
CA ASN A 59 -1.90 -3.63 8.38
C ASN A 59 -0.81 -4.53 7.81
N TYR A 60 -0.04 -5.22 8.67
CA TYR A 60 0.63 -6.44 8.25
C TYR A 60 0.43 -7.55 9.28
N LEU A 61 0.29 -8.78 8.77
CA LEU A 61 0.11 -9.99 9.56
C LEU A 61 1.47 -10.46 10.06
N THR A 62 1.54 -10.81 11.33
CA THR A 62 2.71 -11.41 11.98
C THR A 62 2.26 -12.34 13.11
N CYS A 63 3.21 -12.99 13.78
CA CYS A 63 2.93 -13.77 14.98
C CYS A 63 3.49 -13.08 16.22
N ASN A 64 2.73 -13.13 17.30
CA ASN A 64 3.21 -12.71 18.60
C ASN A 64 4.15 -13.78 19.21
N ARG A 65 4.67 -13.53 20.43
CA ARG A 65 5.60 -14.45 21.13
C ARG A 65 5.00 -15.84 21.39
N ASP A 66 3.68 -15.94 21.47
CA ASP A 66 2.96 -17.20 21.72
C ASP A 66 2.59 -17.92 20.40
N GLY A 67 3.05 -17.42 19.24
CA GLY A 67 2.76 -17.96 17.93
C GLY A 67 1.36 -17.62 17.40
N LYS A 68 0.60 -16.75 18.08
CA LYS A 68 -0.72 -16.31 17.62
C LYS A 68 -0.57 -15.25 16.53
N GLU A 69 -1.30 -15.43 15.43
CA GLU A 69 -1.39 -14.42 14.35
C GLU A 69 -2.07 -13.13 14.84
N ILE A 70 -1.41 -12.01 14.59
CA ILE A 70 -1.87 -10.66 14.96
C ILE A 70 -1.63 -9.69 13.80
N PHE A 71 -2.42 -8.62 13.76
CA PHE A 71 -2.20 -7.51 12.84
C PHE A 71 -1.48 -6.36 13.52
N VAL A 72 -0.39 -5.91 12.91
CA VAL A 72 0.30 -4.68 13.28
C VAL A 72 -0.24 -3.55 12.40
N ASN A 73 -0.75 -2.49 13.02
CA ASN A 73 -1.35 -1.33 12.37
C ASN A 73 -1.22 -0.07 13.24
N HIS A 74 -1.83 1.04 12.83
CA HIS A 74 -1.80 2.33 13.54
C HIS A 74 -2.40 2.27 14.96
N ARG A 75 -3.27 1.29 15.27
CA ARG A 75 -3.91 1.14 16.60
C ARG A 75 -2.92 0.61 17.64
N ASN A 76 -1.85 -0.08 17.20
CA ASN A 76 -0.83 -0.66 18.08
C ASN A 76 0.59 -0.14 17.77
N ASN A 77 1.39 -0.83 17.01
CA ASN A 77 2.83 -0.56 16.90
C ASN A 77 3.23 0.21 15.64
N LEU A 78 2.34 0.38 14.63
CA LEU A 78 2.66 1.12 13.40
C LEU A 78 2.29 2.62 13.54
N LYS A 79 2.76 3.25 14.59
CA LYS A 79 2.40 4.64 14.99
C LYS A 79 2.80 5.69 13.97
N GLY A 80 3.85 5.45 13.17
CA GLY A 80 4.30 6.38 12.13
C GLY A 80 3.37 6.49 10.93
N PHE A 81 2.38 5.58 10.77
CA PHE A 81 1.44 5.65 9.66
C PHE A 81 0.47 6.85 9.82
N PRO A 82 0.34 7.75 8.82
CA PRO A 82 -0.47 8.97 8.92
C PRO A 82 -1.97 8.69 8.73
N ILE A 83 -2.58 7.96 9.67
CA ILE A 83 -3.95 7.45 9.58
C ILE A 83 -5.00 8.55 9.37
N ASP A 84 -4.84 9.70 9.99
CA ASP A 84 -5.81 10.81 9.91
C ASP A 84 -6.01 11.29 8.47
N LYS A 85 -4.97 11.20 7.64
CA LYS A 85 -5.00 11.60 6.23
C LYS A 85 -5.18 10.40 5.30
N CYS A 86 -4.45 9.31 5.54
CA CYS A 86 -4.27 8.19 4.62
C CYS A 86 -5.07 6.93 5.03
N HIS A 87 -6.24 7.07 5.66
CA HIS A 87 -7.06 5.94 6.08
C HIS A 87 -7.65 5.12 4.92
N LYS A 88 -7.78 5.70 3.72
CA LYS A 88 -8.31 5.02 2.52
C LYS A 88 -7.18 4.57 1.62
N VAL A 89 -6.75 3.32 1.79
CA VAL A 89 -5.69 2.71 0.99
C VAL A 89 -6.31 1.84 -0.11
N ARG A 90 -5.82 2.02 -1.35
CA ARG A 90 -6.29 1.28 -2.53
C ARG A 90 -5.39 0.12 -2.89
N PHE A 91 -4.06 0.33 -2.84
CA PHE A 91 -3.10 -0.63 -3.32
C PHE A 91 -1.78 -0.58 -2.53
N ILE A 92 -1.11 -1.72 -2.42
CA ILE A 92 0.22 -1.86 -1.82
C ILE A 92 1.08 -2.72 -2.74
N THR A 93 2.33 -2.35 -2.92
CA THR A 93 3.34 -3.16 -3.61
C THR A 93 4.73 -2.82 -3.09
N GLY A 94 5.72 -3.68 -3.37
CA GLY A 94 7.12 -3.39 -3.14
C GLY A 94 7.83 -2.91 -4.39
N ASP A 95 8.97 -2.23 -4.20
CA ASP A 95 9.92 -1.98 -5.27
C ASP A 95 11.15 -2.89 -5.14
N HIS A 96 12.07 -2.82 -6.12
CA HIS A 96 13.30 -3.62 -6.14
C HIS A 96 14.36 -3.20 -5.13
N GLN A 97 14.10 -2.14 -4.35
CA GLN A 97 14.98 -1.65 -3.29
C GLN A 97 14.49 -2.07 -1.89
N GLY A 98 13.39 -2.83 -1.83
CA GLY A 98 12.76 -3.28 -0.60
C GLY A 98 11.90 -2.21 0.07
N ASN A 99 11.54 -1.13 -0.62
CA ASN A 99 10.56 -0.18 -0.13
C ASN A 99 9.15 -0.69 -0.41
N ILE A 100 8.25 -0.37 0.50
CA ILE A 100 6.81 -0.63 0.37
C ILE A 100 6.13 0.66 -0.05
N TRP A 101 5.45 0.62 -1.18
CA TRP A 101 4.71 1.73 -1.75
C TRP A 101 3.20 1.53 -1.57
N ILE A 102 2.51 2.59 -1.19
CA ILE A 102 1.11 2.55 -0.76
C ILE A 102 0.34 3.64 -1.51
N ALA A 103 -0.65 3.22 -2.30
CA ALA A 103 -1.56 4.11 -3.02
C ALA A 103 -2.75 4.48 -2.12
N THR A 104 -3.01 5.77 -1.98
CA THR A 104 -4.12 6.28 -1.16
C THR A 104 -4.96 7.29 -1.94
N THR A 105 -6.12 7.67 -1.40
CA THR A 105 -6.94 8.76 -1.94
C THR A 105 -6.33 10.14 -1.70
N VAL A 106 -5.22 10.22 -0.96
CA VAL A 106 -4.54 11.47 -0.60
C VAL A 106 -3.02 11.30 -0.79
N GLY A 107 -2.61 10.99 -2.02
CA GLY A 107 -1.23 10.81 -2.40
C GLY A 107 -0.73 9.37 -2.29
N ALA A 108 0.58 9.21 -2.40
CA ALA A 108 1.28 7.96 -2.21
C ALA A 108 2.17 8.02 -0.97
N LEU A 109 2.31 6.89 -0.30
CA LEU A 109 3.28 6.74 0.79
C LEU A 109 4.36 5.73 0.38
N MET A 110 5.56 5.94 0.91
CA MET A 110 6.64 4.96 0.85
C MET A 110 7.20 4.76 2.26
N VAL A 111 7.50 3.52 2.60
CA VAL A 111 8.25 3.14 3.79
C VAL A 111 9.33 2.14 3.42
N ASN A 112 10.54 2.33 3.94
CA ASN A 112 11.58 1.32 3.76
C ASN A 112 11.22 0.06 4.55
N GLY A 113 11.10 -1.08 3.87
CA GLY A 113 10.70 -2.36 4.48
C GLY A 113 11.73 -2.98 5.43
N SER A 114 12.93 -2.38 5.58
CA SER A 114 14.01 -2.94 6.43
C SER A 114 13.93 -2.58 7.91
N PHE A 115 12.88 -1.87 8.36
CA PHE A 115 12.71 -1.60 9.80
C PHE A 115 12.70 -2.89 10.63
N LYS A 116 13.30 -2.84 11.82
CA LYS A 116 13.34 -3.97 12.76
C LYS A 116 12.08 -4.01 13.63
N ASN A 117 11.69 -2.85 14.15
CA ASN A 117 10.47 -2.72 14.94
C ASN A 117 9.45 -1.88 14.15
N PRO A 118 8.16 -2.18 14.23
CA PRO A 118 7.13 -1.39 13.54
C PRO A 118 7.14 0.08 13.89
N GLU A 119 7.55 0.41 15.11
CA GLU A 119 7.63 1.78 15.64
C GLU A 119 8.72 2.61 14.97
N ASP A 120 9.75 1.94 14.38
CA ASP A 120 10.85 2.58 13.63
C ASP A 120 10.48 2.88 12.18
N ALA A 121 9.27 2.49 11.73
CA ALA A 121 8.82 2.70 10.35
C ALA A 121 8.59 4.19 10.07
N VAL A 122 9.37 4.74 9.14
CA VAL A 122 9.25 6.14 8.69
C VAL A 122 8.52 6.16 7.35
N PHE A 123 7.39 6.86 7.31
CA PHE A 123 6.58 7.01 6.10
C PHE A 123 6.87 8.35 5.43
N HIS A 124 7.29 8.31 4.18
CA HIS A 124 7.40 9.47 3.30
C HIS A 124 6.09 9.64 2.55
N HIS A 125 5.50 10.84 2.59
CA HIS A 125 4.21 11.13 1.97
C HIS A 125 4.39 12.04 0.76
N TYR A 126 4.01 11.57 -0.40
CA TYR A 126 4.13 12.26 -1.68
C TYR A 126 2.77 12.77 -2.12
N LEU A 127 2.72 14.06 -2.41
CA LEU A 127 1.51 14.77 -2.80
C LEU A 127 1.77 15.57 -4.08
N ARG A 128 0.69 15.97 -4.73
CA ARG A 128 0.75 17.04 -5.71
C ARG A 128 1.09 18.35 -5.00
N VAL A 129 2.11 19.02 -5.49
CA VAL A 129 2.52 20.37 -5.06
C VAL A 129 2.30 21.33 -6.22
N GLN A 130 1.62 22.44 -5.96
CA GLN A 130 1.38 23.46 -6.99
C GLN A 130 2.73 24.02 -7.48
N ASP A 131 2.85 24.19 -8.79
CA ASP A 131 4.03 24.74 -9.46
C ASP A 131 5.32 23.89 -9.33
N ASP A 132 5.23 22.67 -8.80
CA ASP A 132 6.30 21.68 -8.82
C ASP A 132 6.00 20.59 -9.85
N MET A 133 6.65 20.69 -11.01
CA MET A 133 6.51 19.74 -12.13
C MET A 133 7.06 18.34 -11.81
N TYR A 134 7.80 18.18 -10.71
CA TYR A 134 8.34 16.90 -10.26
C TYR A 134 7.55 16.28 -9.12
N SER A 135 6.48 16.90 -8.67
CA SER A 135 5.54 16.32 -7.71
C SER A 135 4.56 15.36 -8.40
N LEU A 136 3.69 14.70 -7.64
CA LEU A 136 2.60 13.91 -8.23
C LEU A 136 1.65 14.82 -9.02
N SER A 137 1.14 14.31 -10.15
CA SER A 137 0.16 15.01 -10.98
C SER A 137 -1.21 15.12 -10.32
N ASN A 138 -1.57 14.14 -9.46
CA ASN A 138 -2.84 14.10 -8.73
C ASN A 138 -2.69 13.28 -7.44
N ASN A 139 -3.46 13.63 -6.40
CA ASN A 139 -3.39 12.96 -5.11
C ASN A 139 -4.22 11.67 -5.01
N ASP A 140 -5.20 11.44 -5.87
CA ASP A 140 -5.96 10.18 -5.84
C ASP A 140 -5.19 9.10 -6.62
N VAL A 141 -4.33 8.36 -5.92
CA VAL A 141 -3.50 7.29 -6.49
C VAL A 141 -4.26 5.97 -6.41
N HIS A 142 -4.50 5.35 -7.57
CA HIS A 142 -5.26 4.12 -7.69
C HIS A 142 -4.41 2.86 -7.71
N TRP A 143 -3.27 2.91 -8.41
CA TRP A 143 -2.42 1.74 -8.62
C TRP A 143 -0.95 2.12 -8.64
N ILE A 144 -0.10 1.19 -8.25
CA ILE A 144 1.35 1.33 -8.33
C ILE A 144 1.91 0.07 -8.99
N LEU A 145 2.79 0.24 -9.97
CA LEU A 145 3.44 -0.84 -10.67
C LEU A 145 4.96 -0.72 -10.53
N SER A 146 5.60 -1.74 -9.99
CA SER A 146 7.03 -1.93 -10.07
C SER A 146 7.32 -2.91 -11.21
N THR A 147 8.08 -2.46 -12.23
CA THR A 147 8.33 -3.24 -13.45
C THR A 147 9.54 -4.15 -13.31
N ARG A 148 9.67 -5.16 -14.20
CA ARG A 148 10.86 -6.02 -14.32
C ARG A 148 12.13 -5.20 -14.62
N LYS A 149 11.98 -4.03 -15.26
CA LYS A 149 13.08 -3.08 -15.53
C LYS A 149 13.44 -2.20 -14.32
N LYS A 150 12.86 -2.48 -13.15
CA LYS A 150 13.07 -1.74 -11.91
C LYS A 150 12.59 -0.29 -11.96
N GLU A 151 11.61 0.00 -12.79
CA GLU A 151 10.93 1.28 -12.86
C GLU A 151 9.65 1.23 -12.03
N LEU A 152 9.25 2.36 -11.46
CA LEU A 152 8.01 2.49 -10.67
C LEU A 152 7.07 3.49 -11.32
N TYR A 153 5.83 3.09 -11.48
CA TYR A 153 4.76 3.90 -12.05
C TYR A 153 3.56 3.97 -11.12
N LEU A 154 2.93 5.14 -11.05
CA LEU A 154 1.72 5.38 -10.27
C LEU A 154 0.60 5.87 -11.20
N ALA A 155 -0.52 5.16 -11.20
CA ALA A 155 -1.75 5.56 -11.89
C ALA A 155 -2.60 6.43 -10.99
N THR A 156 -3.07 7.57 -11.50
CA THR A 156 -3.89 8.51 -10.74
C THR A 156 -5.27 8.72 -11.37
N PHE A 157 -6.24 9.10 -10.55
CA PHE A 157 -7.58 9.44 -11.00
C PHE A 157 -7.64 10.92 -11.39
N GLY A 158 -7.39 11.22 -12.66
CA GLY A 158 -7.44 12.57 -13.22
C GLY A 158 -6.11 13.31 -13.35
N GLY A 159 -4.98 12.61 -13.18
CA GLY A 159 -3.65 13.19 -13.41
C GLY A 159 -2.75 12.29 -14.28
N GLY A 160 -3.32 11.28 -14.92
CA GLY A 160 -2.59 10.36 -15.79
C GLY A 160 -1.61 9.46 -15.03
N LEU A 161 -0.48 9.19 -15.67
CA LEU A 161 0.57 8.27 -15.21
C LEU A 161 1.76 9.04 -14.66
N ASN A 162 2.23 8.65 -13.49
CA ASN A 162 3.46 9.19 -12.89
C ASN A 162 4.56 8.13 -12.90
N LYS A 163 5.72 8.46 -13.45
CA LYS A 163 6.93 7.64 -13.36
C LYS A 163 7.83 8.19 -12.27
N LEU A 164 8.24 7.36 -11.33
CA LEU A 164 9.26 7.71 -10.35
C LEU A 164 10.60 7.88 -11.05
N LEU A 165 11.23 9.03 -10.90
CA LEU A 165 12.57 9.33 -11.45
C LEU A 165 13.67 9.03 -10.43
N SER A 166 13.48 9.44 -9.19
CA SER A 166 14.44 9.25 -8.10
C SER A 166 13.80 9.44 -6.73
N VAL A 167 14.41 8.84 -5.73
CA VAL A 167 14.22 9.16 -4.30
C VAL A 167 15.60 9.46 -3.74
N ASN A 168 15.77 10.60 -3.09
CA ASN A 168 17.03 10.96 -2.44
C ASN A 168 17.15 10.33 -1.02
N ALA A 169 18.29 10.51 -0.35
CA ALA A 169 18.56 9.96 0.97
C ALA A 169 17.57 10.47 2.05
N ASP A 170 17.03 11.67 1.89
CA ASP A 170 16.04 12.26 2.81
C ASP A 170 14.61 11.80 2.52
N GLY A 171 14.43 10.94 1.51
CA GLY A 171 13.14 10.41 1.10
C GLY A 171 12.34 11.34 0.17
N HIS A 172 12.92 12.40 -0.38
CA HIS A 172 12.24 13.23 -1.38
C HIS A 172 12.22 12.52 -2.72
N ALA A 173 11.02 12.33 -3.27
CA ALA A 173 10.82 11.71 -4.57
C ALA A 173 10.60 12.76 -5.66
N ARG A 174 11.06 12.44 -6.88
CA ARG A 174 10.76 13.20 -8.09
C ARG A 174 10.03 12.31 -9.07
N PHE A 175 8.98 12.84 -9.66
CA PHE A 175 8.14 12.14 -10.63
C PHE A 175 8.16 12.86 -11.98
N ARG A 176 7.88 12.13 -13.04
CA ARG A 176 7.49 12.65 -14.35
C ARG A 176 6.08 12.18 -14.63
N SER A 177 5.18 13.12 -14.89
CA SER A 177 3.81 12.82 -15.29
C SER A 177 3.70 12.67 -16.81
N TYR A 178 2.74 11.84 -17.22
CA TYR A 178 2.26 11.67 -18.58
C TYR A 178 0.75 11.80 -18.56
N CYS A 179 0.21 12.53 -19.51
CA CYS A 179 -1.22 12.83 -19.61
C CYS A 179 -1.76 12.61 -21.04
N VAL A 180 -2.98 13.00 -21.30
CA VAL A 180 -3.60 12.91 -22.63
C VAL A 180 -2.77 13.65 -23.68
N GLU A 181 -2.18 14.79 -23.34
CA GLU A 181 -1.31 15.57 -24.23
C GLU A 181 -0.02 14.83 -24.61
N ASP A 182 0.44 13.89 -23.78
CA ASP A 182 1.58 13.00 -24.05
C ASP A 182 1.16 11.72 -24.79
N GLY A 183 -0.13 11.55 -25.12
CA GLY A 183 -0.66 10.43 -25.87
C GLY A 183 -1.39 9.36 -25.06
N LEU A 184 -1.67 9.58 -23.76
CA LEU A 184 -2.56 8.68 -23.04
C LEU A 184 -4.00 8.82 -23.53
N PRO A 185 -4.80 7.73 -23.54
CA PRO A 185 -6.20 7.78 -23.93
C PRO A 185 -7.09 8.51 -22.90
N SER A 186 -6.64 8.63 -21.66
CA SER A 186 -7.35 9.28 -20.55
C SER A 186 -6.37 9.61 -19.41
N ASP A 187 -6.65 10.69 -18.68
CA ASP A 187 -5.95 11.01 -17.41
C ASP A 187 -6.54 10.27 -16.21
N ILE A 188 -7.63 9.54 -16.39
CA ILE A 188 -8.24 8.69 -15.36
C ILE A 188 -7.72 7.27 -15.55
N LEU A 189 -6.76 6.89 -14.71
CA LEU A 189 -6.16 5.55 -14.73
C LEU A 189 -6.53 4.79 -13.46
N LEU A 190 -7.13 3.59 -13.64
CA LEU A 190 -7.57 2.75 -12.53
C LEU A 190 -6.58 1.61 -12.21
N SER A 191 -5.84 1.14 -13.21
CA SER A 191 -4.84 0.07 -13.05
C SER A 191 -3.78 0.15 -14.15
N ILE A 192 -2.61 -0.44 -13.86
CA ILE A 192 -1.50 -0.58 -14.79
C ILE A 192 -1.01 -2.02 -14.73
N ARG A 193 -0.60 -2.56 -15.86
CA ARG A 193 0.03 -3.89 -15.98
C ARG A 193 1.24 -3.82 -16.90
N GLU A 194 2.21 -4.69 -16.67
CA GLU A 194 3.34 -4.95 -17.55
C GLU A 194 3.07 -6.26 -18.31
N ASP A 195 3.36 -6.28 -19.61
CA ASP A 195 3.25 -7.46 -20.48
C ASP A 195 4.34 -8.51 -20.22
#